data_60371a2751ef07c25af4a60764674143
#
_entry.id   60371a2751ef07c25af4a60764674143
#
_cell.length_a   1.000
_cell.length_b   1.000
_cell.length_c   1.000
_cell.angle_alpha   90.00
_cell.angle_beta   90.00
_cell.angle_gamma   90.00
#
_symmetry.space_group_name_H-M   'P 1'
#
loop_
_entity.id
_entity.type
_entity.pdbx_description
1 polymer ?
#
loop_
_entity_poly.entity_id
_entity_poly.type
_entity_poly.pdbx_seq_one_letter_code
_entity_poly.pdbx_strand_id
1 'polypeptide(L)'
;SHLLVDLAKGLAPSSEGGSGMISDAIERRLSDAGMSNQVVVMTGPTIAPEVARGVITNALVACNDTLVAKRVAERLSTDSLILTPAGDPLGAELWGAYKNCVALACGLVDGLKETIGGDNLKAAMVLSGYSEGLVLLGEMGADPKTGFGPAGIGDLYVTATSPRSRNRTLGEMLGSGMSLEEALEEMHMVAEGVRATRMFLDRSERLGHQTPFLSTLGSLLDGEIEVEDAVRRMAGSYEPR
;
A
#
# COMPACT_ATOMS: atom_id res chain seq x y z
N SER A 1 -11.17 26.97 12.70
CA SER A 1 -10.25 25.82 12.63
C SER A 1 -10.21 25.31 11.21
N HIS A 2 -9.03 24.93 10.72
CA HIS A 2 -8.85 24.31 9.41
C HIS A 2 -8.90 22.79 9.57
N LEU A 3 -9.41 22.08 8.55
CA LEU A 3 -9.27 20.65 8.40
C LEU A 3 -8.03 20.38 7.56
N LEU A 4 -7.24 19.37 7.93
CA LEU A 4 -6.09 18.91 7.17
C LEU A 4 -6.49 17.63 6.44
N VAL A 5 -6.26 17.59 5.14
CA VAL A 5 -6.48 16.39 4.33
C VAL A 5 -5.11 15.85 3.93
N ASP A 6 -4.77 14.68 4.44
CA ASP A 6 -3.53 13.97 4.11
C ASP A 6 -3.75 13.05 2.92
N LEU A 7 -2.94 13.22 1.89
CA LEU A 7 -2.91 12.39 0.68
C LEU A 7 -1.62 11.57 0.57
N ALA A 8 -0.72 11.68 1.55
CA ALA A 8 0.52 10.92 1.52
C ALA A 8 0.23 9.43 1.70
N LYS A 9 0.96 8.61 0.96
CA LYS A 9 0.89 7.15 1.06
C LYS A 9 2.23 6.66 1.61
N GLY A 10 2.17 5.89 2.66
CA GLY A 10 3.37 5.38 3.33
C GLY A 10 3.27 5.53 4.83
N LEU A 11 4.41 5.62 5.50
CA LEU A 11 4.49 5.61 6.95
C LEU A 11 5.52 6.62 7.44
N ALA A 12 5.22 7.25 8.57
CA ALA A 12 6.11 8.17 9.23
C ALA A 12 7.01 7.45 10.25
N PRO A 13 8.19 8.00 10.60
CA PRO A 13 8.93 7.54 11.77
C PRO A 13 8.09 7.66 13.04
N SER A 14 8.07 6.61 13.87
CA SER A 14 7.39 6.64 15.17
C SER A 14 8.33 7.15 16.27
N SER A 15 7.77 7.87 17.26
CA SER A 15 8.52 8.31 18.45
C SER A 15 8.93 7.13 19.36
N GLU A 16 8.25 6.00 19.24
CA GLU A 16 8.54 4.78 20.02
C GLU A 16 9.52 3.84 19.30
N GLY A 17 10.12 4.31 18.21
CA GLY A 17 10.92 3.51 17.29
C GLY A 17 10.07 2.78 16.23
N GLY A 18 10.66 2.54 15.06
CA GLY A 18 9.95 1.94 13.93
C GLY A 18 9.12 2.94 13.12
N SER A 19 8.02 2.48 12.53
CA SER A 19 7.15 3.29 11.67
C SER A 19 5.74 3.39 12.23
N GLY A 20 5.12 4.57 12.08
CA GLY A 20 3.75 4.87 12.50
C GLY A 20 2.92 5.46 11.36
N MET A 21 1.66 5.78 11.64
CA MET A 21 0.79 6.45 10.67
C MET A 21 1.22 7.91 10.47
N ILE A 22 1.06 8.40 9.25
CA ILE A 22 1.37 9.80 8.92
C ILE A 22 0.38 10.72 9.62
N SER A 23 -0.91 10.36 9.63
CA SER A 23 -1.95 11.12 10.33
C SER A 23 -1.63 11.30 11.82
N ASP A 24 -1.23 10.23 12.52
CA ASP A 24 -0.83 10.30 13.93
C ASP A 24 0.40 11.21 14.15
N ALA A 25 1.36 11.16 13.23
CA ALA A 25 2.54 12.00 13.30
C ALA A 25 2.19 13.48 13.10
N ILE A 26 1.25 13.79 12.20
CA ILE A 26 0.74 15.15 11.98
C ILE A 26 -0.03 15.62 13.21
N GLU A 27 -0.97 14.82 13.74
CA GLU A 27 -1.78 15.18 14.91
C GLU A 27 -0.93 15.43 16.15
N ARG A 28 0.10 14.61 16.39
CA ARG A 28 1.06 14.85 17.47
C ARG A 28 1.79 16.19 17.30
N ARG A 29 2.30 16.49 16.12
CA ARG A 29 2.98 17.77 15.84
C ARG A 29 2.07 18.97 16.05
N LEU A 30 0.80 18.84 15.68
CA LEU A 30 -0.21 19.86 15.92
C LEU A 30 -0.47 20.05 17.41
N SER A 31 -0.63 18.95 18.14
CA SER A 31 -0.83 18.97 19.60
C SER A 31 0.34 19.61 20.32
N ASP A 32 1.58 19.27 19.95
CA ASP A 32 2.80 19.88 20.49
C ASP A 32 2.86 21.41 20.26
N ALA A 33 2.25 21.86 19.16
CA ALA A 33 2.12 23.29 18.84
C ALA A 33 0.87 23.95 19.44
N GLY A 34 0.12 23.25 20.31
CA GLY A 34 -1.11 23.76 20.94
C GLY A 34 -2.31 23.85 19.97
N MET A 35 -2.27 23.11 18.86
CA MET A 35 -3.36 23.07 17.87
C MET A 35 -4.13 21.76 17.98
N SER A 36 -5.45 21.82 17.75
CA SER A 36 -6.36 20.66 17.82
C SER A 36 -7.07 20.41 16.48
N ASN A 37 -6.33 20.51 15.39
CA ASN A 37 -6.86 20.22 14.06
C ASN A 37 -7.01 18.72 13.86
N GLN A 38 -8.11 18.32 13.26
CA GLN A 38 -8.31 16.93 12.84
C GLN A 38 -7.63 16.68 11.51
N VAL A 39 -7.00 15.52 11.38
CA VAL A 39 -6.44 15.03 10.13
C VAL A 39 -7.40 14.05 9.49
N VAL A 40 -7.64 14.23 8.21
CA VAL A 40 -8.51 13.38 7.39
C VAL A 40 -7.61 12.70 6.36
N VAL A 41 -7.64 11.39 6.30
CA VAL A 41 -6.87 10.61 5.32
C VAL A 41 -7.67 10.46 4.05
N MET A 42 -7.06 10.77 2.90
CA MET A 42 -7.66 10.50 1.59
C MET A 42 -6.77 9.56 0.79
N THR A 43 -7.30 8.39 0.43
CA THR A 43 -6.56 7.36 -0.30
C THR A 43 -7.45 6.61 -1.29
N GLY A 44 -6.82 6.01 -2.31
CA GLY A 44 -7.51 5.27 -3.37
C GLY A 44 -6.72 5.28 -4.67
N PRO A 45 -7.29 4.76 -5.77
CA PRO A 45 -6.68 4.72 -7.09
C PRO A 45 -6.63 6.12 -7.73
N THR A 46 -5.79 7.01 -7.21
CA THR A 46 -5.71 8.43 -7.57
C THR A 46 -4.44 8.75 -8.35
N ILE A 47 -4.35 8.28 -9.60
CA ILE A 47 -3.25 8.66 -10.50
C ILE A 47 -3.41 10.13 -10.86
N ALA A 48 -2.55 10.99 -10.32
CA ALA A 48 -2.70 12.45 -10.40
C ALA A 48 -2.93 13.01 -11.83
N PRO A 49 -2.22 12.58 -12.89
CA PRO A 49 -2.50 13.02 -14.25
C PRO A 49 -3.88 12.60 -14.78
N GLU A 50 -4.46 11.52 -14.26
CA GLU A 50 -5.80 11.06 -14.66
C GLU A 50 -6.87 11.86 -13.94
N VAL A 51 -6.72 12.08 -12.65
CA VAL A 51 -7.60 12.96 -11.86
C VAL A 51 -7.63 14.37 -12.48
N ALA A 52 -6.46 14.91 -12.82
CA ALA A 52 -6.36 16.24 -13.43
C ALA A 52 -7.04 16.34 -14.82
N ARG A 53 -7.18 15.23 -15.54
CA ARG A 53 -7.92 15.18 -16.82
C ARG A 53 -9.41 14.88 -16.67
N GLY A 54 -9.90 14.72 -15.43
CA GLY A 54 -11.30 14.42 -15.16
C GLY A 54 -11.68 12.94 -15.44
N VAL A 55 -10.71 12.02 -15.39
CA VAL A 55 -11.03 10.58 -15.42
C VAL A 55 -11.77 10.21 -14.15
N ILE A 56 -12.88 9.47 -14.27
CA ILE A 56 -13.70 9.08 -13.12
C ILE A 56 -12.84 8.29 -12.13
N THR A 57 -12.77 8.80 -10.93
CA THR A 57 -11.91 8.32 -9.86
C THR A 57 -12.70 8.15 -8.58
N ASN A 58 -12.61 6.99 -7.93
CA ASN A 58 -13.14 6.76 -6.60
C ASN A 58 -12.02 6.80 -5.58
N ALA A 59 -12.22 7.52 -4.46
CA ALA A 59 -11.29 7.52 -3.35
C ALA A 59 -12.05 7.45 -2.01
N LEU A 60 -11.36 6.97 -0.98
CA LEU A 60 -11.84 6.95 0.40
C LEU A 60 -11.38 8.22 1.10
N VAL A 61 -12.28 8.81 1.88
CA VAL A 61 -11.97 9.89 2.83
C VAL A 61 -12.28 9.37 4.23
N ALA A 62 -11.25 9.18 5.04
CA ALA A 62 -11.37 8.52 6.33
C ALA A 62 -10.98 9.45 7.50
N CYS A 63 -11.77 9.43 8.55
CA CYS A 63 -11.54 10.15 9.80
C CYS A 63 -12.24 9.40 10.94
N ASN A 64 -11.67 9.40 12.15
CA ASN A 64 -12.34 8.84 13.33
C ASN A 64 -13.71 9.46 13.59
N ASP A 65 -13.85 10.77 13.31
CA ASP A 65 -15.15 11.43 13.24
C ASP A 65 -15.73 11.31 11.81
N THR A 66 -16.66 10.37 11.63
CA THR A 66 -17.30 10.11 10.33
C THR A 66 -18.09 11.32 9.80
N LEU A 67 -18.55 12.23 10.65
CA LEU A 67 -19.23 13.46 10.22
C LEU A 67 -18.21 14.41 9.55
N VAL A 68 -16.98 14.44 10.04
CA VAL A 68 -15.90 15.20 9.42
C VAL A 68 -15.54 14.59 8.07
N ALA A 69 -15.36 13.27 7.98
CA ALA A 69 -15.12 12.58 6.73
C ALA A 69 -16.20 12.87 5.69
N LYS A 70 -17.49 12.82 6.10
CA LYS A 70 -18.63 13.13 5.24
C LYS A 70 -18.59 14.57 4.73
N ARG A 71 -18.33 15.55 5.60
CA ARG A 71 -18.21 16.97 5.20
C ARG A 71 -17.09 17.20 4.21
N VAL A 72 -15.94 16.52 4.36
CA VAL A 72 -14.82 16.62 3.42
C VAL A 72 -15.21 15.98 2.08
N ALA A 73 -15.81 14.79 2.11
CA ALA A 73 -16.29 14.11 0.92
C ALA A 73 -17.28 14.99 0.12
N GLU A 74 -18.29 15.55 0.78
CA GLU A 74 -19.28 16.44 0.17
C GLU A 74 -18.66 17.70 -0.46
N ARG A 75 -17.60 18.24 0.14
CA ARG A 75 -16.97 19.49 -0.34
C ARG A 75 -15.96 19.28 -1.46
N LEU A 76 -15.31 18.12 -1.50
CA LEU A 76 -14.24 17.85 -2.46
C LEU A 76 -14.69 16.95 -3.61
N SER A 77 -15.83 16.26 -3.50
CA SER A 77 -16.38 15.47 -4.62
C SER A 77 -16.74 16.36 -5.80
N THR A 78 -16.50 15.82 -6.99
CA THR A 78 -16.90 16.41 -8.27
C THR A 78 -17.55 15.32 -9.12
N ASP A 79 -18.00 15.64 -10.32
CA ASP A 79 -18.56 14.66 -11.25
C ASP A 79 -17.56 13.54 -11.63
N SER A 80 -16.26 13.82 -11.54
CA SER A 80 -15.19 12.86 -11.86
C SER A 80 -14.40 12.36 -10.65
N LEU A 81 -14.46 13.05 -9.50
CA LEU A 81 -13.82 12.60 -8.26
C LEU A 81 -14.91 12.24 -7.24
N ILE A 82 -15.16 10.95 -7.09
CA ILE A 82 -16.18 10.42 -6.20
C ILE A 82 -15.53 10.02 -4.88
N LEU A 83 -15.88 10.72 -3.80
CA LEU A 83 -15.28 10.48 -2.48
C LEU A 83 -16.27 9.76 -1.56
N THR A 84 -15.83 8.64 -1.00
CA THR A 84 -16.62 7.83 -0.04
C THR A 84 -16.10 8.10 1.37
N PRO A 85 -16.96 8.59 2.29
CA PRO A 85 -16.58 8.80 3.68
C PRO A 85 -16.48 7.47 4.45
N ALA A 86 -15.50 7.36 5.35
CA ALA A 86 -15.28 6.19 6.20
C ALA A 86 -14.79 6.57 7.60
N GLY A 87 -14.98 5.67 8.56
CA GLY A 87 -14.54 5.81 9.96
C GLY A 87 -13.24 5.08 10.29
N ASP A 88 -12.47 4.67 9.29
CA ASP A 88 -11.25 3.87 9.47
C ASP A 88 -10.02 4.54 8.81
N PRO A 89 -9.49 5.62 9.39
CA PRO A 89 -8.27 6.24 8.88
C PRO A 89 -7.04 5.32 8.99
N LEU A 90 -6.98 4.49 10.04
CA LEU A 90 -5.91 3.52 10.24
C LEU A 90 -5.85 2.52 9.08
N GLY A 91 -6.96 1.85 8.76
CA GLY A 91 -7.01 0.90 7.65
C GLY A 91 -6.74 1.57 6.30
N ALA A 92 -7.19 2.82 6.11
CA ALA A 92 -6.92 3.59 4.90
C ALA A 92 -5.42 3.81 4.68
N GLU A 93 -4.66 4.17 5.71
CA GLU A 93 -3.19 4.35 5.64
C GLU A 93 -2.45 3.01 5.51
N LEU A 94 -2.85 2.00 6.30
CA LEU A 94 -2.23 0.67 6.26
C LEU A 94 -2.34 0.06 4.86
N TRP A 95 -3.54 0.08 4.24
CA TRP A 95 -3.72 -0.40 2.88
C TRP A 95 -2.94 0.43 1.86
N GLY A 96 -2.90 1.75 2.02
CA GLY A 96 -2.12 2.65 1.19
C GLY A 96 -0.62 2.34 1.18
N ALA A 97 -0.09 1.80 2.28
CA ALA A 97 1.30 1.34 2.40
C ALA A 97 1.47 -0.12 1.91
N TYR A 98 0.62 -1.05 2.39
CA TYR A 98 0.74 -2.49 2.14
C TYR A 98 0.63 -2.86 0.65
N LYS A 99 -0.28 -2.23 -0.09
CA LYS A 99 -0.44 -2.46 -1.53
C LYS A 99 0.86 -2.36 -2.33
N ASN A 100 1.83 -1.56 -1.84
CA ASN A 100 3.11 -1.35 -2.52
C ASN A 100 3.97 -2.61 -2.49
N CYS A 101 3.85 -3.45 -1.44
CA CYS A 101 4.51 -4.76 -1.36
C CYS A 101 3.95 -5.70 -2.44
N VAL A 102 2.63 -5.76 -2.56
CA VAL A 102 1.97 -6.61 -3.57
C VAL A 102 2.26 -6.11 -4.99
N ALA A 103 2.26 -4.79 -5.19
CA ALA A 103 2.59 -4.22 -6.50
C ALA A 103 4.04 -4.51 -6.93
N LEU A 104 4.99 -4.49 -5.98
CA LEU A 104 6.37 -4.89 -6.23
C LEU A 104 6.43 -6.35 -6.65
N ALA A 105 5.76 -7.25 -5.93
CA ALA A 105 5.69 -8.67 -6.25
C ALA A 105 5.02 -8.93 -7.63
N CYS A 106 4.01 -8.16 -8.01
CA CYS A 106 3.43 -8.23 -9.36
C CYS A 106 4.44 -7.78 -10.43
N GLY A 107 5.29 -6.83 -10.12
CA GLY A 107 6.38 -6.40 -11.00
C GLY A 107 7.39 -7.52 -11.26
N LEU A 108 7.75 -8.32 -10.24
CA LEU A 108 8.62 -9.50 -10.44
C LEU A 108 8.10 -10.41 -11.55
N VAL A 109 6.79 -10.66 -11.56
CA VAL A 109 6.15 -11.48 -12.59
C VAL A 109 6.27 -10.82 -13.96
N ASP A 110 6.18 -9.49 -14.05
CA ASP A 110 6.37 -8.77 -15.30
C ASP A 110 7.81 -8.88 -15.84
N GLY A 111 8.80 -8.89 -14.96
CA GLY A 111 10.20 -9.11 -15.33
C GLY A 111 10.50 -10.53 -15.82
N LEU A 112 9.68 -11.51 -15.42
CA LEU A 112 9.81 -12.92 -15.80
C LEU A 112 9.01 -13.33 -17.04
N LYS A 113 8.55 -12.37 -17.89
CA LYS A 113 7.68 -12.64 -19.05
C LYS A 113 8.22 -13.68 -20.02
N GLU A 114 9.52 -13.71 -20.22
CA GLU A 114 10.18 -14.62 -21.17
C GLU A 114 10.36 -16.04 -20.60
N THR A 115 10.05 -16.25 -19.31
CA THR A 115 10.20 -17.53 -18.61
C THR A 115 8.87 -18.03 -18.05
N ILE A 116 8.62 -17.79 -16.78
CA ILE A 116 7.41 -18.27 -16.05
C ILE A 116 6.36 -17.18 -15.84
N GLY A 117 6.65 -15.92 -16.18
CA GLY A 117 5.76 -14.79 -15.99
C GLY A 117 4.49 -14.87 -16.86
N GLY A 118 3.41 -14.30 -16.34
CA GLY A 118 2.14 -14.24 -17.06
C GLY A 118 0.97 -13.76 -16.21
N ASP A 119 -0.16 -13.50 -16.85
CA ASP A 119 -1.34 -12.91 -16.18
C ASP A 119 -1.93 -13.82 -15.09
N ASN A 120 -1.93 -15.15 -15.29
CA ASN A 120 -2.39 -16.10 -14.28
C ASN A 120 -1.51 -16.07 -13.04
N LEU A 121 -0.19 -16.01 -13.21
CA LEU A 121 0.75 -15.92 -12.10
C LEU A 121 0.62 -14.57 -11.37
N LYS A 122 0.43 -13.48 -12.11
CA LYS A 122 0.14 -12.16 -11.52
C LYS A 122 -1.15 -12.17 -10.71
N ALA A 123 -2.21 -12.82 -11.19
CA ALA A 123 -3.45 -12.97 -10.45
C ALA A 123 -3.25 -13.77 -9.15
N ALA A 124 -2.43 -14.84 -9.18
CA ALA A 124 -2.07 -15.60 -7.98
C ALA A 124 -1.29 -14.73 -6.97
N MET A 125 -0.35 -13.90 -7.44
CA MET A 125 0.38 -12.94 -6.61
C MET A 125 -0.53 -11.94 -5.92
N VAL A 126 -1.48 -11.35 -6.67
CA VAL A 126 -2.48 -10.44 -6.10
C VAL A 126 -3.33 -11.14 -5.06
N LEU A 127 -3.82 -12.36 -5.37
CA LEU A 127 -4.67 -13.13 -4.46
C LEU A 127 -3.93 -13.45 -3.15
N SER A 128 -2.71 -13.97 -3.22
CA SER A 128 -1.91 -14.34 -2.05
C SER A 128 -1.58 -13.13 -1.19
N GLY A 129 -1.02 -12.06 -1.80
CA GLY A 129 -0.65 -10.86 -1.07
C GLY A 129 -1.86 -10.12 -0.49
N TYR A 130 -2.96 -10.03 -1.23
CA TYR A 130 -4.18 -9.38 -0.74
C TYR A 130 -4.83 -10.15 0.41
N SER A 131 -4.87 -11.49 0.33
CA SER A 131 -5.43 -12.33 1.39
C SER A 131 -4.61 -12.24 2.68
N GLU A 132 -3.27 -12.26 2.58
CA GLU A 132 -2.38 -12.05 3.73
C GLU A 132 -2.59 -10.64 4.32
N GLY A 133 -2.70 -9.62 3.47
CA GLY A 133 -2.98 -8.25 3.90
C GLY A 133 -4.31 -8.09 4.64
N LEU A 134 -5.39 -8.75 4.20
CA LEU A 134 -6.68 -8.72 4.91
C LEU A 134 -6.55 -9.21 6.36
N VAL A 135 -5.75 -10.25 6.58
CA VAL A 135 -5.55 -10.81 7.92
C VAL A 135 -4.62 -9.92 8.75
N LEU A 136 -3.41 -9.65 8.23
CA LEU A 136 -2.40 -8.87 8.95
C LEU A 136 -2.91 -7.48 9.34
N LEU A 137 -3.51 -6.76 8.38
CA LEU A 137 -3.99 -5.40 8.65
C LEU A 137 -5.21 -5.41 9.58
N GLY A 138 -6.06 -6.46 9.50
CA GLY A 138 -7.15 -6.67 10.46
C GLY A 138 -6.63 -6.86 11.88
N GLU A 139 -5.58 -7.64 12.09
CA GLU A 139 -4.93 -7.80 13.39
C GLU A 139 -4.24 -6.51 13.88
N MET A 140 -3.82 -5.66 12.96
CA MET A 140 -3.34 -4.31 13.28
C MET A 140 -4.45 -3.31 13.59
N GLY A 141 -5.73 -3.71 13.52
CA GLY A 141 -6.90 -2.91 13.87
C GLY A 141 -7.63 -2.23 12.71
N ALA A 142 -7.26 -2.52 11.46
CA ALA A 142 -7.98 -2.03 10.29
C ALA A 142 -9.37 -2.69 10.16
N ASP A 143 -10.40 -1.93 9.78
CA ASP A 143 -11.69 -2.51 9.42
C ASP A 143 -11.52 -3.33 8.11
N PRO A 144 -11.86 -4.64 8.12
CA PRO A 144 -11.79 -5.47 6.91
C PRO A 144 -12.54 -4.88 5.70
N LYS A 145 -13.60 -4.11 5.93
CA LYS A 145 -14.35 -3.43 4.86
C LYS A 145 -13.51 -2.44 4.08
N THR A 146 -12.54 -1.80 4.72
CA THR A 146 -11.62 -0.86 4.06
C THR A 146 -10.80 -1.56 2.97
N GLY A 147 -10.42 -2.84 3.20
CA GLY A 147 -9.73 -3.66 2.21
C GLY A 147 -10.53 -3.89 0.92
N PHE A 148 -11.84 -4.03 1.03
CA PHE A 148 -12.73 -4.23 -0.13
C PHE A 148 -13.13 -2.93 -0.85
N GLY A 149 -12.65 -1.79 -0.37
CA GLY A 149 -12.96 -0.47 -0.90
C GLY A 149 -11.87 0.14 -1.78
N PRO A 150 -12.01 1.45 -2.07
CA PRO A 150 -11.04 2.19 -2.88
C PRO A 150 -9.62 2.18 -2.30
N ALA A 151 -9.47 2.22 -0.97
CA ALA A 151 -8.17 2.22 -0.28
C ALA A 151 -7.43 0.87 -0.37
N GLY A 152 -8.17 -0.24 -0.38
CA GLY A 152 -7.63 -1.61 -0.48
C GLY A 152 -7.53 -2.08 -1.92
N ILE A 153 -8.48 -2.95 -2.34
CA ILE A 153 -8.43 -3.62 -3.64
C ILE A 153 -8.42 -2.63 -4.82
N GLY A 154 -9.09 -1.48 -4.72
CA GLY A 154 -9.11 -0.48 -5.79
C GLY A 154 -7.73 0.10 -6.06
N ASP A 155 -7.05 0.58 -5.03
CA ASP A 155 -5.71 1.16 -5.15
C ASP A 155 -4.63 0.09 -5.43
N LEU A 156 -4.82 -1.12 -4.89
CA LEU A 156 -3.96 -2.26 -5.22
C LEU A 156 -4.03 -2.59 -6.70
N TYR A 157 -5.24 -2.72 -7.27
CA TYR A 157 -5.40 -3.03 -8.70
C TYR A 157 -4.64 -2.05 -9.59
N VAL A 158 -4.86 -0.75 -9.38
CA VAL A 158 -4.18 0.28 -10.17
C VAL A 158 -2.67 0.25 -9.96
N THR A 159 -2.20 0.04 -8.71
CA THR A 159 -0.76 0.05 -8.41
C THR A 159 -0.05 -1.19 -8.98
N ALA A 160 -0.70 -2.35 -8.98
CA ALA A 160 -0.16 -3.60 -9.50
C ALA A 160 -0.16 -3.69 -11.03
N THR A 161 -1.06 -2.96 -11.71
CA THR A 161 -1.23 -3.07 -13.17
C THR A 161 -0.74 -1.86 -13.96
N SER A 162 -0.67 -0.68 -13.32
CA SER A 162 -0.27 0.55 -14.03
C SER A 162 1.23 0.57 -14.34
N PRO A 163 1.62 0.90 -15.58
CA PRO A 163 3.03 1.12 -15.93
C PRO A 163 3.65 2.34 -15.23
N ARG A 164 2.84 3.18 -14.59
CA ARG A 164 3.29 4.34 -13.80
C ARG A 164 3.61 4.00 -12.36
N SER A 165 3.40 2.76 -11.93
CA SER A 165 3.68 2.31 -10.57
C SER A 165 5.18 2.09 -10.38
N ARG A 166 5.81 2.92 -9.57
CA ARG A 166 7.25 2.80 -9.23
C ARG A 166 7.57 1.46 -8.56
N ASN A 167 6.71 0.98 -7.69
CA ASN A 167 6.92 -0.32 -7.02
C ASN A 167 6.82 -1.48 -8.01
N ARG A 168 5.85 -1.43 -8.94
CA ARG A 168 5.76 -2.41 -10.03
C ARG A 168 7.01 -2.36 -10.93
N THR A 169 7.45 -1.15 -11.32
CA THR A 169 8.67 -0.97 -12.14
C THR A 169 9.90 -1.52 -11.43
N LEU A 170 10.09 -1.25 -10.13
CA LEU A 170 11.16 -1.86 -9.35
C LEU A 170 11.09 -3.38 -9.40
N GLY A 171 9.91 -3.97 -9.18
CA GLY A 171 9.71 -5.41 -9.28
C GLY A 171 10.06 -5.96 -10.66
N GLU A 172 9.70 -5.25 -11.74
CA GLU A 172 10.01 -5.65 -13.12
C GLU A 172 11.54 -5.67 -13.36
N MET A 173 12.28 -4.70 -12.83
CA MET A 173 13.75 -4.66 -12.89
C MET A 173 14.38 -5.84 -12.13
N LEU A 174 13.94 -6.09 -10.90
CA LEU A 174 14.39 -7.25 -10.11
C LEU A 174 14.04 -8.58 -10.81
N GLY A 175 12.83 -8.69 -11.35
CA GLY A 175 12.35 -9.85 -12.10
C GLY A 175 13.18 -10.13 -13.37
N SER A 176 13.72 -9.09 -13.99
CA SER A 176 14.62 -9.21 -15.15
C SER A 176 16.08 -9.50 -14.79
N GLY A 177 16.41 -9.65 -13.50
CA GLY A 177 17.74 -10.07 -13.02
C GLY A 177 18.63 -8.95 -12.51
N MET A 178 18.12 -7.70 -12.37
CA MET A 178 18.88 -6.64 -11.71
C MET A 178 18.93 -6.88 -10.20
N SER A 179 20.02 -6.54 -9.55
CA SER A 179 20.08 -6.48 -8.09
C SER A 179 19.23 -5.32 -7.55
N LEU A 180 18.87 -5.37 -6.27
CA LEU A 180 18.12 -4.28 -5.64
C LEU A 180 18.88 -2.95 -5.66
N GLU A 181 20.20 -3.00 -5.46
CA GLU A 181 21.07 -1.83 -5.48
C GLU A 181 21.09 -1.16 -6.86
N GLU A 182 21.36 -1.93 -7.92
CA GLU A 182 21.34 -1.44 -9.30
C GLU A 182 19.98 -0.85 -9.69
N ALA A 183 18.88 -1.54 -9.35
CA ALA A 183 17.53 -1.08 -9.68
C ALA A 183 17.16 0.23 -8.96
N LEU A 184 17.57 0.39 -7.69
CA LEU A 184 17.32 1.63 -6.94
C LEU A 184 18.17 2.80 -7.45
N GLU A 185 19.41 2.55 -7.88
CA GLU A 185 20.27 3.55 -8.51
C GLU A 185 19.69 4.04 -9.85
N GLU A 186 19.24 3.11 -10.70
CA GLU A 186 18.65 3.45 -12.01
C GLU A 186 17.33 4.24 -11.87
N MET A 187 16.51 3.90 -10.88
CA MET A 187 15.24 4.59 -10.66
C MET A 187 15.40 6.02 -10.16
N HIS A 188 16.53 6.41 -9.57
CA HIS A 188 16.76 7.72 -8.92
C HIS A 188 15.65 8.13 -7.94
N MET A 189 14.88 7.18 -7.39
CA MET A 189 13.70 7.43 -6.57
C MET A 189 13.56 6.37 -5.48
N VAL A 190 12.96 6.76 -4.37
CA VAL A 190 12.64 5.82 -3.28
C VAL A 190 11.46 4.93 -3.69
N ALA A 191 11.65 3.62 -3.62
CA ALA A 191 10.58 2.64 -3.76
C ALA A 191 9.97 2.34 -2.39
N GLU A 192 8.75 2.79 -2.19
CA GLU A 192 8.04 2.64 -0.91
C GLU A 192 7.77 1.17 -0.56
N GLY A 193 7.68 0.29 -1.55
CA GLY A 193 7.43 -1.14 -1.35
C GLY A 193 8.51 -1.85 -0.56
N VAL A 194 9.78 -1.50 -0.75
CA VAL A 194 10.90 -2.07 0.02
C VAL A 194 10.78 -1.71 1.50
N ARG A 195 10.56 -0.42 1.78
CA ARG A 195 10.38 0.07 3.16
C ARG A 195 9.13 -0.51 3.80
N ALA A 196 8.03 -0.56 3.06
CA ALA A 196 6.77 -1.14 3.54
C ALA A 196 6.93 -2.63 3.88
N THR A 197 7.58 -3.41 3.02
CA THR A 197 7.85 -4.84 3.29
C THR A 197 8.57 -5.03 4.63
N ARG A 198 9.68 -4.32 4.84
CA ARG A 198 10.45 -4.42 6.11
C ARG A 198 9.63 -4.02 7.32
N MET A 199 8.83 -2.97 7.20
CA MET A 199 7.98 -2.52 8.29
C MET A 199 6.86 -3.53 8.62
N PHE A 200 6.19 -4.07 7.62
CA PHE A 200 5.13 -5.05 7.86
C PHE A 200 5.69 -6.36 8.40
N LEU A 201 6.91 -6.75 8.04
CA LEU A 201 7.62 -7.87 8.66
C LEU A 201 7.90 -7.63 10.15
N ASP A 202 8.46 -6.47 10.52
CA ASP A 202 8.65 -6.08 11.93
C ASP A 202 7.33 -6.11 12.71
N ARG A 203 6.25 -5.62 12.11
CA ARG A 203 4.92 -5.63 12.75
C ARG A 203 4.35 -7.04 12.89
N SER A 204 4.45 -7.89 11.86
CA SER A 204 3.98 -9.27 11.92
C SER A 204 4.74 -10.09 12.98
N GLU A 205 6.06 -9.88 13.09
CA GLU A 205 6.88 -10.53 14.13
C GLU A 205 6.42 -10.13 15.54
N ARG A 206 6.20 -8.84 15.79
CA ARG A 206 5.70 -8.35 17.09
C ARG A 206 4.30 -8.87 17.43
N LEU A 207 3.47 -9.13 16.44
CA LEU A 207 2.15 -9.73 16.61
C LEU A 207 2.19 -11.26 16.72
N GLY A 208 3.34 -11.89 16.45
CA GLY A 208 3.48 -13.34 16.37
C GLY A 208 2.72 -13.94 15.19
N HIS A 209 2.47 -13.13 14.14
CA HIS A 209 1.70 -13.55 12.96
C HIS A 209 2.62 -14.01 11.84
N GLN A 210 2.30 -15.15 11.21
CA GLN A 210 3.04 -15.64 10.06
C GLN A 210 2.58 -14.94 8.77
N THR A 211 3.53 -14.42 8.01
CA THR A 211 3.31 -13.71 6.76
C THR A 211 4.15 -14.31 5.64
N PRO A 212 3.78 -15.50 5.13
CA PRO A 212 4.59 -16.23 4.16
C PRO A 212 4.83 -15.45 2.86
N PHE A 213 3.86 -14.65 2.40
CA PHE A 213 4.03 -13.79 1.23
C PHE A 213 5.08 -12.68 1.50
N LEU A 214 4.90 -11.89 2.56
CA LEU A 214 5.83 -10.82 2.92
C LEU A 214 7.21 -11.35 3.31
N SER A 215 7.29 -12.47 4.04
CA SER A 215 8.56 -13.08 4.45
C SER A 215 9.36 -13.52 3.23
N THR A 216 8.71 -14.13 2.24
CA THR A 216 9.37 -14.50 0.99
C THR A 216 9.82 -13.27 0.19
N LEU A 217 8.99 -12.22 0.14
CA LEU A 217 9.38 -10.96 -0.51
C LEU A 217 10.57 -10.31 0.21
N GLY A 218 10.60 -10.33 1.54
CA GLY A 218 11.72 -9.84 2.35
C GLY A 218 13.03 -10.58 2.03
N SER A 219 13.01 -11.92 2.06
CA SER A 219 14.18 -12.75 1.72
C SER A 219 14.69 -12.49 0.30
N LEU A 220 13.79 -12.23 -0.66
CA LEU A 220 14.21 -11.82 -2.00
C LEU A 220 14.91 -10.46 -1.98
N LEU A 221 14.35 -9.47 -1.30
CA LEU A 221 14.94 -8.12 -1.20
C LEU A 221 16.30 -8.12 -0.48
N ASP A 222 16.53 -9.10 0.39
CA ASP A 222 17.80 -9.30 1.10
C ASP A 222 18.78 -10.21 0.33
N GLY A 223 18.40 -10.71 -0.87
CA GLY A 223 19.22 -11.53 -1.73
C GLY A 223 19.41 -12.98 -1.26
N GLU A 224 18.53 -13.47 -0.39
CA GLU A 224 18.59 -14.83 0.20
C GLU A 224 17.94 -15.89 -0.67
N ILE A 225 17.14 -15.51 -1.65
CA ILE A 225 16.37 -16.41 -2.51
C ILE A 225 16.35 -15.88 -3.94
N GLU A 226 16.39 -16.77 -4.92
CA GLU A 226 16.26 -16.45 -6.34
C GLU A 226 14.84 -16.01 -6.70
N VAL A 227 14.74 -15.13 -7.71
CA VAL A 227 13.46 -14.49 -8.11
C VAL A 227 12.39 -15.52 -8.49
N GLU A 228 12.74 -16.55 -9.28
CA GLU A 228 11.76 -17.57 -9.70
C GLU A 228 11.23 -18.38 -8.51
N ASP A 229 12.11 -18.74 -7.56
CA ASP A 229 11.72 -19.47 -6.36
C ASP A 229 10.85 -18.60 -5.44
N ALA A 230 11.18 -17.32 -5.30
CA ALA A 230 10.41 -16.38 -4.51
C ALA A 230 8.98 -16.22 -5.08
N VAL A 231 8.87 -16.02 -6.39
CA VAL A 231 7.59 -15.87 -7.08
C VAL A 231 6.72 -17.13 -6.94
N ARG A 232 7.30 -18.34 -7.09
CA ARG A 232 6.59 -19.61 -6.89
C ARG A 232 6.07 -19.76 -5.45
N ARG A 233 6.90 -19.44 -4.45
CA ARG A 233 6.51 -19.51 -3.02
C ARG A 233 5.42 -18.50 -2.69
N MET A 234 5.55 -17.24 -3.11
CA MET A 234 4.54 -16.21 -2.90
C MET A 234 3.21 -16.57 -3.55
N ALA A 235 3.20 -17.01 -4.80
CA ALA A 235 1.98 -17.40 -5.51
C ALA A 235 1.30 -18.63 -4.87
N GLY A 236 2.06 -19.54 -4.26
CA GLY A 236 1.56 -20.72 -3.55
C GLY A 236 1.18 -20.47 -2.09
N SER A 237 1.35 -19.27 -1.56
CA SER A 237 1.08 -18.97 -0.15
C SER A 237 -0.39 -18.68 0.17
N TYR A 238 -1.26 -18.66 -0.83
CA TYR A 238 -2.70 -18.47 -0.61
C TYR A 238 -3.31 -19.63 0.18
N GLU A 239 -3.92 -19.32 1.30
CA GLU A 239 -4.74 -20.24 2.09
C GLU A 239 -6.19 -19.74 2.10
N PRO A 240 -7.16 -20.54 1.60
CA PRO A 240 -8.58 -20.19 1.69
C PRO A 240 -9.02 -20.19 3.16
N ARG A 241 -9.67 -19.14 3.60
CA ARG A 241 -10.17 -18.97 4.98
C ARG A 241 -11.66 -18.74 5.01
#